data_37ba8a5d7e158d29f12efda6ab713395
#
_entry.id   37ba8a5d7e158d29f12efda6ab713395
#
_cell.length_a   1.000
_cell.length_b   1.000
_cell.length_c   1.000
_cell.angle_alpha   90.00
_cell.angle_beta   90.00
_cell.angle_gamma   90.00
#
_symmetry.space_group_name_H-M   'P 1'
#
loop_
_entity.id
_entity.type
_entity.pdbx_description
1 polymer ?
#
loop_
_entity_poly.entity_id
_entity_poly.type
_entity_poly.pdbx_seq_one_letter_code
_entity_poly.pdbx_strand_id
1 'polypeptide(L)'
;MNMIYGGLNNDLQKLYLIVFSLLVFGLITLFSISSDPFSFNSSFLRQIIFIIFSLTVFIILRMVDVKTIHDNSLMIYFFSIFVCFIPFFLPPVENTSRWIDLGLFYIQPAEYLKCATIIAIAKYLSNNQLAVKDMSTVIVPLCIAGLSSFIVLNQPDLGTAVIILVPVLPMLLWAGVNNFTIFLMIVPFITIIAASNNLIFNIWAFLMFVMFMLFQGKFLNRILLYFSNIFAGLLFPFFWNNFLNGYQRQRFLDFLNPDLDPMGSSYHIIQSITAIGSGGLFGKGWGQGTQTQLKFLPVQESDFILSVIAEEFGFLGISLIMLLFFMLIKTLLDIAFRCSDYFSSLVIIGLTSILFSHIFINSAMTIGLMPVKGLPTPFVSAGGSFMLLCFIILSLVSNFSKN
;
A
#
# COMPACT_ATOMS: atom_id res chain seq x y z
N MET A 1 21.76 28.00 -1.01
CA MET A 1 21.63 26.99 -2.07
C MET A 1 22.52 25.75 -1.81
N ASN A 2 23.86 25.90 -1.60
CA ASN A 2 24.78 24.76 -1.38
C ASN A 2 24.44 23.87 -0.15
N MET A 3 23.88 24.41 0.93
CA MET A 3 23.47 23.60 2.12
C MET A 3 22.26 22.69 1.84
N ILE A 4 21.32 23.12 1.01
CA ILE A 4 20.12 22.33 0.68
C ILE A 4 20.52 21.16 -0.23
N TYR A 5 21.35 21.39 -1.24
CA TYR A 5 21.86 20.33 -2.13
C TYR A 5 22.76 19.31 -1.41
N GLY A 6 23.58 19.76 -0.46
CA GLY A 6 24.38 18.85 0.37
C GLY A 6 23.53 17.94 1.25
N GLY A 7 22.40 18.47 1.77
CA GLY A 7 21.44 17.70 2.56
C GLY A 7 20.71 16.63 1.75
N LEU A 8 20.23 16.96 0.56
CA LEU A 8 19.50 16.02 -0.32
C LEU A 8 20.38 14.85 -0.78
N ASN A 9 21.66 15.11 -1.13
CA ASN A 9 22.58 14.03 -1.49
C ASN A 9 22.84 13.08 -0.31
N ASN A 10 22.95 13.59 0.91
CA ASN A 10 23.06 12.75 2.10
C ASN A 10 21.81 11.93 2.35
N ASP A 11 20.62 12.49 2.13
CA ASP A 11 19.36 11.76 2.32
C ASP A 11 19.17 10.67 1.23
N LEU A 12 19.59 10.92 -0.01
CA LEU A 12 19.61 9.90 -1.05
C LEU A 12 20.59 8.76 -0.72
N GLN A 13 21.78 9.08 -0.22
CA GLN A 13 22.72 8.04 0.21
C GLN A 13 22.17 7.20 1.34
N LYS A 14 21.53 7.82 2.35
CA LYS A 14 20.83 7.12 3.43
C LYS A 14 19.72 6.23 2.88
N LEU A 15 18.89 6.74 1.94
CA LEU A 15 17.83 6.00 1.30
C LEU A 15 18.36 4.73 0.63
N TYR A 16 19.42 4.83 -0.17
CA TYR A 16 20.03 3.67 -0.83
C TYR A 16 20.60 2.65 0.15
N LEU A 17 21.23 3.12 1.24
CA LEU A 17 21.75 2.24 2.27
C LEU A 17 20.64 1.48 3.00
N ILE A 18 19.54 2.17 3.33
CA ILE A 18 18.36 1.53 3.96
C ILE A 18 17.75 0.49 3.03
N VAL A 19 17.53 0.84 1.76
CA VAL A 19 16.97 -0.08 0.75
C VAL A 19 17.89 -1.29 0.56
N PHE A 20 19.20 -1.07 0.46
CA PHE A 20 20.17 -2.16 0.36
C PHE A 20 20.11 -3.08 1.59
N SER A 21 20.00 -2.53 2.80
CA SER A 21 19.91 -3.31 4.04
C SER A 21 18.62 -4.15 4.05
N LEU A 22 17.47 -3.59 3.62
CA LEU A 22 16.20 -4.30 3.52
C LEU A 22 16.27 -5.44 2.49
N LEU A 23 16.87 -5.19 1.31
CA LEU A 23 17.06 -6.21 0.27
C LEU A 23 17.95 -7.36 0.76
N VAL A 24 19.07 -7.05 1.42
CA VAL A 24 19.97 -8.07 1.97
C VAL A 24 19.24 -8.90 3.03
N PHE A 25 18.50 -8.27 3.92
CA PHE A 25 17.75 -8.99 4.95
C PHE A 25 16.65 -9.87 4.35
N GLY A 26 15.90 -9.36 3.35
CA GLY A 26 14.92 -10.13 2.60
C GLY A 26 15.53 -11.34 1.90
N LEU A 27 16.68 -11.17 1.23
CA LEU A 27 17.38 -12.28 0.58
C LEU A 27 17.90 -13.34 1.57
N ILE A 28 18.44 -12.93 2.73
CA ILE A 28 18.87 -13.86 3.80
C ILE A 28 17.65 -14.69 4.28
N THR A 29 16.50 -14.06 4.46
CA THR A 29 15.28 -14.76 4.89
C THR A 29 14.76 -15.69 3.80
N LEU A 30 14.71 -15.25 2.53
CA LEU A 30 14.28 -16.10 1.42
C LEU A 30 15.22 -17.29 1.19
N PHE A 31 16.51 -17.10 1.40
CA PHE A 31 17.49 -18.20 1.34
C PHE A 31 17.22 -19.26 2.41
N SER A 32 16.90 -18.82 3.63
CA SER A 32 16.61 -19.71 4.77
C SER A 32 15.42 -20.65 4.51
N ILE A 33 14.33 -20.15 3.91
CA ILE A 33 13.11 -20.92 3.67
C ILE A 33 13.12 -21.73 2.36
N SER A 34 14.13 -21.53 1.51
CA SER A 34 14.25 -22.23 0.24
C SER A 34 14.91 -23.59 0.44
N SER A 35 14.21 -24.67 0.13
CA SER A 35 14.77 -26.03 0.21
C SER A 35 15.93 -26.26 -0.77
N ASP A 36 15.87 -25.63 -1.95
CA ASP A 36 16.93 -25.60 -2.95
C ASP A 36 17.07 -24.18 -3.50
N PRO A 37 17.91 -23.33 -2.85
CA PRO A 37 17.98 -21.90 -3.16
C PRO A 37 18.43 -21.59 -4.59
N PHE A 38 19.22 -22.47 -5.21
CA PHE A 38 19.78 -22.25 -6.55
C PHE A 38 18.96 -22.87 -7.67
N SER A 39 17.84 -23.50 -7.39
CA SER A 39 16.90 -23.96 -8.42
C SER A 39 16.17 -22.79 -9.06
N PHE A 40 15.86 -22.86 -10.36
CA PHE A 40 15.07 -21.84 -11.07
C PHE A 40 13.65 -21.66 -10.50
N ASN A 41 13.18 -22.63 -9.74
CA ASN A 41 11.87 -22.58 -9.10
C ASN A 41 11.90 -21.93 -7.71
N SER A 42 13.10 -21.68 -7.14
CA SER A 42 13.21 -21.08 -5.82
C SER A 42 12.84 -19.60 -5.82
N SER A 43 12.15 -19.16 -4.79
CA SER A 43 11.81 -17.76 -4.58
C SER A 43 13.05 -16.88 -4.40
N PHE A 44 14.11 -17.44 -3.84
CA PHE A 44 15.39 -16.77 -3.68
C PHE A 44 16.03 -16.41 -5.03
N LEU A 45 16.21 -17.39 -5.93
CA LEU A 45 16.81 -17.12 -7.24
C LEU A 45 15.96 -16.20 -8.10
N ARG A 46 14.64 -16.44 -8.13
CA ARG A 46 13.70 -15.57 -8.83
C ARG A 46 13.78 -14.13 -8.32
N GLN A 47 13.87 -13.94 -7.00
CA GLN A 47 13.98 -12.59 -6.40
C GLN A 47 15.26 -11.88 -6.84
N ILE A 48 16.41 -12.58 -6.89
CA ILE A 48 17.67 -12.02 -7.41
C ILE A 48 17.51 -11.56 -8.86
N ILE A 49 16.91 -12.39 -9.72
CA ILE A 49 16.67 -12.06 -11.13
C ILE A 49 15.80 -10.79 -11.23
N PHE A 50 14.72 -10.72 -10.44
CA PHE A 50 13.85 -9.53 -10.42
C PHE A 50 14.55 -8.29 -9.87
N ILE A 51 15.43 -8.40 -8.87
CA ILE A 51 16.23 -7.27 -8.37
C ILE A 51 17.14 -6.75 -9.49
N ILE A 52 17.85 -7.62 -10.22
CA ILE A 52 18.73 -7.21 -11.33
C ILE A 52 17.93 -6.53 -12.44
N PHE A 53 16.79 -7.11 -12.83
CA PHE A 53 15.90 -6.52 -13.82
C PHE A 53 15.37 -5.15 -13.36
N SER A 54 14.92 -5.05 -12.11
CA SER A 54 14.41 -3.82 -11.52
C SER A 54 15.47 -2.73 -11.41
N LEU A 55 16.75 -3.09 -11.13
CA LEU A 55 17.88 -2.16 -11.17
C LEU A 55 18.10 -1.58 -12.57
N THR A 56 17.91 -2.37 -13.62
CA THR A 56 18.01 -1.87 -15.00
C THR A 56 16.92 -0.83 -15.26
N VAL A 57 15.66 -1.12 -14.86
CA VAL A 57 14.55 -0.18 -14.99
C VAL A 57 14.78 1.08 -14.15
N PHE A 58 15.32 0.94 -12.93
CA PHE A 58 15.70 2.06 -12.08
C PHE A 58 16.67 3.02 -12.79
N ILE A 59 17.73 2.49 -13.43
CA ILE A 59 18.73 3.30 -14.14
C ILE A 59 18.09 4.03 -15.33
N ILE A 60 17.23 3.34 -16.12
CA ILE A 60 16.57 3.92 -17.28
C ILE A 60 15.63 5.06 -16.85
N LEU A 61 14.77 4.83 -15.88
CA LEU A 61 13.80 5.84 -15.43
C LEU A 61 14.47 7.04 -14.76
N ARG A 62 15.63 6.86 -14.14
CA ARG A 62 16.40 7.97 -13.56
C ARG A 62 16.96 8.94 -14.62
N MET A 63 17.02 8.53 -15.89
CA MET A 63 17.46 9.36 -17.02
C MET A 63 16.32 10.19 -17.63
N VAL A 64 15.07 9.91 -17.26
CA VAL A 64 13.91 10.63 -17.79
C VAL A 64 13.73 11.96 -17.08
N ASP A 65 13.64 13.07 -17.83
CA ASP A 65 13.43 14.39 -17.24
C ASP A 65 12.10 14.49 -16.50
N VAL A 66 12.12 15.15 -15.34
CA VAL A 66 10.90 15.39 -14.52
C VAL A 66 9.84 16.14 -15.31
N LYS A 67 10.27 17.13 -16.14
CA LYS A 67 9.37 17.88 -17.01
C LYS A 67 8.64 16.96 -17.99
N THR A 68 9.33 15.98 -18.57
CA THR A 68 8.73 15.00 -19.49
C THR A 68 7.65 14.16 -18.78
N ILE A 69 7.91 13.76 -17.54
CA ILE A 69 6.92 13.01 -16.73
C ILE A 69 5.73 13.91 -16.39
N HIS A 70 5.98 15.16 -15.99
CA HIS A 70 4.92 16.13 -15.71
C HIS A 70 4.04 16.38 -16.95
N ASP A 71 4.62 16.68 -18.11
CA ASP A 71 3.87 17.03 -19.32
C ASP A 71 3.03 15.85 -19.82
N ASN A 72 3.56 14.62 -19.76
CA ASN A 72 2.91 13.39 -20.21
C ASN A 72 2.11 12.66 -19.11
N SER A 73 1.93 13.22 -17.92
CA SER A 73 1.32 12.54 -16.79
C SER A 73 -0.09 11.97 -17.06
N LEU A 74 -0.94 12.69 -17.80
CA LEU A 74 -2.27 12.20 -18.19
C LEU A 74 -2.16 11.07 -19.21
N MET A 75 -1.22 11.15 -20.16
CA MET A 75 -0.98 10.08 -21.12
C MET A 75 -0.50 8.81 -20.42
N ILE A 76 0.42 8.93 -19.45
CA ILE A 76 0.89 7.82 -18.63
C ILE A 76 -0.28 7.19 -17.85
N TYR A 77 -1.17 8.02 -17.30
CA TYR A 77 -2.34 7.57 -16.55
C TYR A 77 -3.31 6.78 -17.44
N PHE A 78 -3.74 7.34 -18.58
CA PHE A 78 -4.67 6.65 -19.49
C PHE A 78 -4.06 5.41 -20.12
N PHE A 79 -2.76 5.44 -20.45
CA PHE A 79 -2.05 4.25 -20.91
C PHE A 79 -2.02 3.15 -19.85
N SER A 80 -1.77 3.50 -18.60
CA SER A 80 -1.78 2.53 -17.48
C SER A 80 -3.18 1.93 -17.24
N ILE A 81 -4.24 2.75 -17.39
CA ILE A 81 -5.62 2.26 -17.39
C ILE A 81 -5.84 1.25 -18.52
N PHE A 82 -5.42 1.61 -19.75
CA PHE A 82 -5.58 0.72 -20.90
C PHE A 82 -4.87 -0.62 -20.67
N VAL A 83 -3.65 -0.61 -20.15
CA VAL A 83 -2.92 -1.83 -19.81
C VAL A 83 -3.63 -2.65 -18.72
N CYS A 84 -4.31 -2.01 -17.77
CA CYS A 84 -5.12 -2.70 -16.76
C CYS A 84 -6.36 -3.40 -17.34
N PHE A 85 -6.83 -3.06 -18.54
CA PHE A 85 -7.90 -3.80 -19.18
C PHE A 85 -7.43 -5.10 -19.86
N ILE A 86 -6.14 -5.26 -20.17
CA ILE A 86 -5.61 -6.44 -20.87
C ILE A 86 -5.93 -7.75 -20.11
N PRO A 87 -5.76 -7.86 -18.77
CA PRO A 87 -6.06 -9.10 -18.05
C PRO A 87 -7.50 -9.59 -18.16
N PHE A 88 -8.47 -8.72 -18.47
CA PHE A 88 -9.86 -9.13 -18.65
C PHE A 88 -10.08 -9.96 -19.93
N PHE A 89 -9.18 -9.87 -20.89
CA PHE A 89 -9.24 -10.59 -22.18
C PHE A 89 -8.32 -11.81 -22.21
N LEU A 90 -7.52 -12.02 -21.15
CA LEU A 90 -6.61 -13.15 -21.02
C LEU A 90 -7.24 -14.26 -20.15
N PRO A 91 -6.75 -15.52 -20.29
CA PRO A 91 -7.15 -16.59 -19.37
C PRO A 91 -6.90 -16.19 -17.91
N PRO A 92 -7.85 -16.45 -17.01
CA PRO A 92 -7.66 -16.12 -15.60
C PRO A 92 -6.54 -16.94 -14.97
N VAL A 93 -5.64 -16.28 -14.25
CA VAL A 93 -4.60 -16.92 -13.44
C VAL A 93 -5.13 -17.04 -12.01
N GLU A 94 -5.10 -18.23 -11.41
CA GLU A 94 -5.62 -18.50 -10.06
C GLU A 94 -7.07 -17.98 -9.86
N ASN A 95 -7.93 -18.19 -10.87
CA ASN A 95 -9.32 -17.71 -10.88
C ASN A 95 -9.47 -16.18 -10.77
N THR A 96 -8.45 -15.40 -11.12
CA THR A 96 -8.48 -13.94 -11.09
C THR A 96 -7.94 -13.34 -12.40
N SER A 97 -8.54 -12.22 -12.82
CA SER A 97 -8.12 -11.46 -14.01
C SER A 97 -7.19 -10.30 -13.61
N ARG A 98 -6.08 -10.61 -12.91
CA ARG A 98 -5.15 -9.59 -12.37
C ARG A 98 -3.81 -9.58 -13.07
N TRP A 99 -3.41 -10.72 -13.66
CA TRP A 99 -2.06 -11.00 -14.11
C TRP A 99 -1.99 -11.11 -15.62
N ILE A 100 -0.89 -10.62 -16.18
CA ILE A 100 -0.48 -10.90 -17.55
C ILE A 100 0.64 -11.94 -17.46
N ASP A 101 0.37 -13.12 -18.03
CA ASP A 101 1.36 -14.20 -18.11
C ASP A 101 2.29 -13.93 -19.30
N LEU A 102 3.59 -13.78 -19.03
CA LEU A 102 4.64 -13.66 -20.03
C LEU A 102 5.45 -14.97 -20.19
N GLY A 103 4.94 -16.06 -19.63
CA GLY A 103 5.56 -17.39 -19.66
C GLY A 103 6.62 -17.60 -18.58
N LEU A 104 7.59 -16.72 -18.46
CA LEU A 104 8.65 -16.77 -17.43
C LEU A 104 8.24 -16.10 -16.10
N PHE A 105 7.36 -15.13 -16.16
CA PHE A 105 6.90 -14.37 -14.99
C PHE A 105 5.54 -13.70 -15.23
N TYR A 106 4.86 -13.38 -14.14
CA TYR A 106 3.58 -12.69 -14.15
C TYR A 106 3.78 -11.21 -13.87
N ILE A 107 3.12 -10.36 -14.67
CA ILE A 107 3.07 -8.91 -14.43
C ILE A 107 1.66 -8.53 -13.99
N GLN A 108 1.56 -7.74 -12.92
CA GLN A 108 0.31 -7.16 -12.43
C GLN A 108 0.23 -5.69 -12.83
N PRO A 109 -0.58 -5.31 -13.84
CA PRO A 109 -0.69 -3.93 -14.30
C PRO A 109 -1.15 -2.94 -13.25
N ALA A 110 -2.00 -3.38 -12.31
CA ALA A 110 -2.49 -2.56 -11.21
C ALA A 110 -1.37 -1.99 -10.32
N GLU A 111 -0.20 -2.68 -10.24
CA GLU A 111 0.96 -2.18 -9.52
C GLU A 111 1.47 -0.85 -10.12
N TYR A 112 1.57 -0.77 -11.43
CA TYR A 112 2.05 0.42 -12.14
C TYR A 112 0.99 1.52 -12.21
N LEU A 113 -0.30 1.14 -12.25
CA LEU A 113 -1.42 2.08 -12.20
C LEU A 113 -1.40 2.91 -10.90
N LYS A 114 -0.95 2.35 -9.77
CA LYS A 114 -0.78 3.12 -8.52
C LYS A 114 0.13 4.34 -8.72
N CYS A 115 1.30 4.14 -9.32
CA CYS A 115 2.23 5.25 -9.61
C CYS A 115 1.66 6.24 -10.61
N ALA A 116 1.04 5.76 -11.68
CA ALA A 116 0.43 6.61 -12.70
C ALA A 116 -0.70 7.48 -12.14
N THR A 117 -1.52 6.92 -11.24
CA THR A 117 -2.58 7.64 -10.52
C THR A 117 -2.00 8.78 -9.67
N ILE A 118 -0.91 8.52 -8.92
CA ILE A 118 -0.24 9.55 -8.12
C ILE A 118 0.31 10.67 -9.00
N ILE A 119 0.98 10.34 -10.11
CA ILE A 119 1.54 11.32 -11.04
C ILE A 119 0.43 12.21 -11.63
N ALA A 120 -0.72 11.62 -12.00
CA ALA A 120 -1.86 12.37 -12.51
C ALA A 120 -2.48 13.31 -11.45
N ILE A 121 -2.65 12.83 -10.22
CA ILE A 121 -3.15 13.64 -9.11
C ILE A 121 -2.17 14.78 -8.77
N ALA A 122 -0.88 14.50 -8.72
CA ALA A 122 0.15 15.49 -8.44
C ALA A 122 0.17 16.60 -9.50
N LYS A 123 0.03 16.27 -10.79
CA LYS A 123 -0.11 17.27 -11.86
C LYS A 123 -1.34 18.14 -11.66
N TYR A 124 -2.49 17.53 -11.35
CA TYR A 124 -3.71 18.29 -11.12
C TYR A 124 -3.56 19.26 -9.95
N LEU A 125 -3.03 18.79 -8.82
CA LEU A 125 -2.83 19.61 -7.62
C LEU A 125 -1.78 20.69 -7.82
N SER A 126 -0.68 20.40 -8.54
CA SER A 126 0.37 21.38 -8.81
C SER A 126 -0.11 22.52 -9.72
N ASN A 127 -0.98 22.23 -10.67
CA ASN A 127 -1.55 23.25 -11.56
C ASN A 127 -2.64 24.10 -10.89
N ASN A 128 -3.24 23.64 -9.79
CA ASN A 128 -4.37 24.29 -9.12
C ASN A 128 -4.03 24.79 -7.70
N GLN A 129 -2.78 25.16 -7.44
CA GLN A 129 -2.32 25.57 -6.09
C GLN A 129 -3.15 26.67 -5.43
N LEU A 130 -3.63 27.65 -6.18
CA LEU A 130 -4.43 28.77 -5.68
C LEU A 130 -5.89 28.38 -5.36
N ALA A 131 -6.39 27.32 -5.98
CA ALA A 131 -7.76 26.84 -5.84
C ALA A 131 -7.94 25.70 -4.82
N VAL A 132 -6.89 25.34 -4.06
CA VAL A 132 -6.91 24.21 -3.11
C VAL A 132 -7.96 24.37 -1.99
N LYS A 133 -8.53 25.55 -1.83
CA LYS A 133 -9.61 25.81 -0.87
C LYS A 133 -11.01 25.42 -1.39
N ASP A 134 -11.14 25.18 -2.70
CA ASP A 134 -12.42 24.87 -3.32
C ASP A 134 -12.70 23.36 -3.26
N MET A 135 -13.97 23.02 -3.04
CA MET A 135 -14.43 21.62 -3.01
C MET A 135 -14.15 20.87 -4.33
N SER A 136 -14.16 21.59 -5.46
CA SER A 136 -13.84 21.05 -6.79
C SER A 136 -12.41 20.47 -6.86
N THR A 137 -11.46 21.11 -6.15
CA THR A 137 -10.06 20.69 -6.12
C THR A 137 -9.85 19.35 -5.41
N VAL A 138 -10.78 18.96 -4.55
CA VAL A 138 -10.77 17.68 -3.82
C VAL A 138 -11.47 16.58 -4.63
N ILE A 139 -12.52 16.92 -5.35
CA ILE A 139 -13.34 15.94 -6.10
C ILE A 139 -12.52 15.31 -7.24
N VAL A 140 -11.73 16.09 -7.98
CA VAL A 140 -10.97 15.56 -9.13
C VAL A 140 -9.93 14.51 -8.74
N PRO A 141 -9.06 14.70 -7.72
CA PRO A 141 -8.19 13.64 -7.21
C PRO A 141 -8.94 12.37 -6.78
N LEU A 142 -10.11 12.55 -6.13
CA LEU A 142 -10.96 11.42 -5.76
C LEU A 142 -11.52 10.68 -6.98
N CYS A 143 -11.93 11.40 -8.02
CA CYS A 143 -12.40 10.78 -9.27
C CYS A 143 -11.29 10.04 -10.00
N ILE A 144 -10.06 10.61 -10.07
CA ILE A 144 -8.90 9.95 -10.68
C ILE A 144 -8.58 8.65 -9.93
N ALA A 145 -8.43 8.70 -8.61
CA ALA A 145 -8.14 7.52 -7.81
C ALA A 145 -9.33 6.54 -7.77
N GLY A 146 -10.56 7.05 -7.72
CA GLY A 146 -11.78 6.26 -7.74
C GLY A 146 -11.96 5.46 -9.02
N LEU A 147 -11.67 6.06 -10.18
CA LEU A 147 -11.71 5.37 -11.48
C LEU A 147 -10.68 4.22 -11.51
N SER A 148 -9.44 4.49 -11.11
CA SER A 148 -8.39 3.48 -11.03
C SER A 148 -8.75 2.34 -10.07
N SER A 149 -9.24 2.69 -8.88
CA SER A 149 -9.69 1.72 -7.87
C SER A 149 -10.87 0.88 -8.36
N PHE A 150 -11.85 1.48 -9.04
CA PHE A 150 -13.00 0.78 -9.60
C PHE A 150 -12.61 -0.28 -10.63
N ILE A 151 -11.66 0.03 -11.53
CA ILE A 151 -11.15 -0.92 -12.52
C ILE A 151 -10.51 -2.12 -11.81
N VAL A 152 -9.66 -1.86 -10.80
CA VAL A 152 -8.96 -2.90 -10.04
C VAL A 152 -9.91 -3.73 -9.16
N LEU A 153 -10.98 -3.13 -8.64
CA LEU A 153 -12.05 -3.86 -7.92
C LEU A 153 -12.72 -4.90 -8.82
N ASN A 154 -12.92 -4.59 -10.11
CA ASN A 154 -13.50 -5.54 -11.07
C ASN A 154 -12.52 -6.67 -11.46
N GLN A 155 -11.22 -6.54 -11.12
CA GLN A 155 -10.22 -7.61 -11.21
C GLN A 155 -10.19 -8.52 -9.97
N PRO A 156 -11.23 -8.58 -9.15
CA PRO A 156 -11.39 -8.98 -7.75
C PRO A 156 -10.20 -8.69 -6.83
N ASP A 157 -9.50 -7.54 -6.98
CA ASP A 157 -8.37 -7.14 -6.15
C ASP A 157 -8.70 -5.96 -5.22
N LEU A 158 -9.34 -6.27 -4.10
CA LEU A 158 -9.73 -5.28 -3.10
C LEU A 158 -8.51 -4.66 -2.39
N GLY A 159 -7.43 -5.43 -2.19
CA GLY A 159 -6.22 -4.95 -1.52
C GLY A 159 -5.56 -3.80 -2.29
N THR A 160 -5.25 -4.03 -3.56
CA THR A 160 -4.65 -3.04 -4.45
C THR A 160 -5.59 -1.85 -4.69
N ALA A 161 -6.91 -2.09 -4.82
CA ALA A 161 -7.90 -1.02 -5.00
C ALA A 161 -7.93 -0.04 -3.81
N VAL A 162 -7.82 -0.54 -2.58
CA VAL A 162 -7.73 0.31 -1.37
C VAL A 162 -6.41 1.10 -1.37
N ILE A 163 -5.27 0.46 -1.70
CA ILE A 163 -3.96 1.13 -1.74
C ILE A 163 -3.93 2.26 -2.77
N ILE A 164 -4.68 2.19 -3.87
CA ILE A 164 -4.80 3.28 -4.85
C ILE A 164 -5.47 4.52 -4.23
N LEU A 165 -6.44 4.34 -3.33
CA LEU A 165 -7.17 5.44 -2.70
C LEU A 165 -6.40 6.11 -1.55
N VAL A 166 -5.58 5.35 -0.81
CA VAL A 166 -4.89 5.85 0.39
C VAL A 166 -4.02 7.09 0.13
N PRO A 167 -3.20 7.19 -0.95
CA PRO A 167 -2.35 8.35 -1.22
C PRO A 167 -3.10 9.67 -1.38
N VAL A 168 -4.39 9.63 -1.76
CA VAL A 168 -5.18 10.85 -1.97
C VAL A 168 -5.21 11.72 -0.73
N LEU A 169 -5.42 11.14 0.45
CA LEU A 169 -5.51 11.89 1.71
C LEU A 169 -4.19 12.60 2.06
N PRO A 170 -3.02 11.92 2.13
CA PRO A 170 -1.76 12.58 2.39
C PRO A 170 -1.39 13.63 1.33
N MET A 171 -1.69 13.38 0.05
CA MET A 171 -1.43 14.35 -1.01
C MET A 171 -2.29 15.61 -0.86
N LEU A 172 -3.58 15.48 -0.51
CA LEU A 172 -4.46 16.62 -0.24
C LEU A 172 -4.03 17.39 1.01
N LEU A 173 -3.63 16.70 2.08
CA LEU A 173 -3.05 17.34 3.27
C LEU A 173 -1.79 18.13 2.93
N TRP A 174 -0.90 17.55 2.14
CA TRP A 174 0.32 18.20 1.69
C TRP A 174 0.05 19.40 0.79
N ALA A 175 -0.99 19.31 -0.03
CA ALA A 175 -1.45 20.41 -0.87
C ALA A 175 -2.06 21.58 -0.08
N GLY A 176 -2.30 21.43 1.23
CA GLY A 176 -2.85 22.49 2.09
C GLY A 176 -4.37 22.53 2.12
N VAL A 177 -5.04 21.44 1.80
CA VAL A 177 -6.50 21.31 1.98
C VAL A 177 -6.84 21.40 3.45
N ASN A 178 -7.93 22.12 3.78
CA ASN A 178 -8.37 22.32 5.15
C ASN A 178 -8.63 20.97 5.86
N ASN A 179 -8.14 20.84 7.10
CA ASN A 179 -8.30 19.65 7.92
C ASN A 179 -9.76 19.23 8.08
N PHE A 180 -10.70 20.17 8.07
CA PHE A 180 -12.12 19.86 8.11
C PHE A 180 -12.62 19.14 6.86
N THR A 181 -12.17 19.54 5.68
CA THR A 181 -12.50 18.86 4.43
C THR A 181 -11.95 17.43 4.43
N ILE A 182 -10.72 17.24 4.91
CA ILE A 182 -10.12 15.91 5.08
C ILE A 182 -10.93 15.06 6.07
N PHE A 183 -11.33 15.64 7.19
CA PHE A 183 -12.19 14.96 8.15
C PHE A 183 -13.51 14.50 7.49
N LEU A 184 -14.16 15.38 6.71
CA LEU A 184 -15.39 15.02 5.98
C LEU A 184 -15.21 13.86 5.00
N MET A 185 -14.01 13.66 4.45
CA MET A 185 -13.71 12.52 3.58
C MET A 185 -13.55 11.20 4.35
N ILE A 186 -13.04 11.26 5.57
CA ILE A 186 -12.78 10.08 6.41
C ILE A 186 -14.05 9.61 7.11
N VAL A 187 -14.91 10.53 7.55
CA VAL A 187 -16.10 10.24 8.35
C VAL A 187 -17.03 9.17 7.73
N PRO A 188 -17.34 9.18 6.43
CA PRO A 188 -18.20 8.14 5.84
C PRO A 188 -17.64 6.73 6.02
N PHE A 189 -16.32 6.55 5.90
CA PHE A 189 -15.67 5.24 6.09
C PHE A 189 -15.77 4.77 7.56
N ILE A 190 -15.54 5.68 8.51
CA ILE A 190 -15.71 5.36 9.94
C ILE A 190 -17.18 5.01 10.23
N THR A 191 -18.12 5.73 9.62
CA THR A 191 -19.56 5.50 9.79
C THR A 191 -19.97 4.12 9.26
N ILE A 192 -19.44 3.71 8.10
CA ILE A 192 -19.69 2.37 7.54
C ILE A 192 -19.13 1.28 8.47
N ILE A 193 -17.93 1.45 9.01
CA ILE A 193 -17.35 0.51 9.98
C ILE A 193 -18.18 0.47 11.28
N ALA A 194 -18.57 1.63 11.80
CA ALA A 194 -19.39 1.72 13.00
C ALA A 194 -20.78 1.06 12.82
N ALA A 195 -21.31 1.10 11.59
CA ALA A 195 -22.63 0.50 11.27
C ALA A 195 -22.64 -1.05 11.34
N SER A 196 -21.49 -1.70 11.49
CA SER A 196 -21.42 -3.14 11.75
C SER A 196 -22.01 -3.54 13.12
N ASN A 197 -22.08 -2.61 14.07
CA ASN A 197 -22.64 -2.83 15.40
C ASN A 197 -23.56 -1.66 15.78
N ASN A 198 -24.83 -1.97 16.07
CA ASN A 198 -25.87 -0.97 16.37
C ASN A 198 -25.52 -0.04 17.54
N LEU A 199 -24.88 -0.56 18.59
CA LEU A 199 -24.48 0.26 19.73
C LEU A 199 -23.37 1.23 19.35
N ILE A 200 -22.34 0.77 18.65
CA ILE A 200 -21.23 1.59 18.17
C ILE A 200 -21.75 2.66 17.20
N PHE A 201 -22.67 2.27 16.30
CA PHE A 201 -23.27 3.20 15.34
C PHE A 201 -24.06 4.32 16.03
N ASN A 202 -24.86 4.01 17.05
CA ASN A 202 -25.62 5.02 17.79
C ASN A 202 -24.71 5.99 18.56
N ILE A 203 -23.64 5.47 19.21
CA ILE A 203 -22.64 6.30 19.87
C ILE A 203 -21.94 7.19 18.86
N TRP A 204 -21.52 6.65 17.73
CA TRP A 204 -20.86 7.38 16.65
C TRP A 204 -21.77 8.46 16.05
N ALA A 205 -23.02 8.15 15.78
CA ALA A 205 -24.03 9.09 15.27
C ALA A 205 -24.22 10.27 16.23
N PHE A 206 -24.27 10.01 17.54
CA PHE A 206 -24.34 11.06 18.56
C PHE A 206 -23.09 11.94 18.60
N LEU A 207 -21.90 11.33 18.56
CA LEU A 207 -20.64 12.08 18.51
C LEU A 207 -20.55 12.96 17.27
N MET A 208 -20.95 12.44 16.11
CA MET A 208 -21.00 13.21 14.88
C MET A 208 -21.98 14.37 14.96
N PHE A 209 -23.16 14.15 15.54
CA PHE A 209 -24.12 15.24 15.75
C PHE A 209 -23.49 16.38 16.54
N VAL A 210 -22.85 16.07 17.67
CA VAL A 210 -22.16 17.08 18.50
C VAL A 210 -21.05 17.77 17.70
N MET A 211 -20.21 17.02 17.01
CA MET A 211 -19.10 17.59 16.22
C MET A 211 -19.60 18.52 15.12
N PHE A 212 -20.62 18.13 14.34
CA PHE A 212 -21.17 18.99 13.29
C PHE A 212 -21.89 20.24 13.84
N MET A 213 -22.48 20.16 15.04
CA MET A 213 -23.09 21.34 15.69
C MET A 213 -22.04 22.33 16.18
N LEU A 214 -20.88 21.87 16.63
CA LEU A 214 -19.78 22.73 17.09
C LEU A 214 -19.01 23.38 15.92
N PHE A 215 -19.16 22.86 14.71
CA PHE A 215 -18.42 23.35 13.55
C PHE A 215 -18.95 24.69 13.01
N GLN A 216 -18.02 25.57 12.58
CA GLN A 216 -18.38 26.86 11.95
C GLN A 216 -18.84 26.61 10.50
N GLY A 217 -20.05 26.97 10.14
CA GLY A 217 -20.63 26.85 8.80
C GLY A 217 -22.12 27.12 8.77
N LYS A 218 -22.73 27.23 7.57
CA LYS A 218 -24.19 27.38 7.42
C LYS A 218 -24.90 26.17 8.02
N PHE A 219 -25.91 26.42 8.84
CA PHE A 219 -26.67 25.38 9.56
C PHE A 219 -27.21 24.29 8.64
N LEU A 220 -27.72 24.66 7.46
CA LEU A 220 -28.24 23.71 6.48
C LEU A 220 -27.16 22.74 5.99
N ASN A 221 -25.95 23.23 5.70
CA ASN A 221 -24.85 22.38 5.25
C ASN A 221 -24.43 21.36 6.33
N ARG A 222 -24.44 21.75 7.60
CA ARG A 222 -24.15 20.86 8.73
C ARG A 222 -25.17 19.72 8.82
N ILE A 223 -26.45 20.06 8.70
CA ILE A 223 -27.52 19.06 8.71
C ILE A 223 -27.40 18.11 7.52
N LEU A 224 -27.18 18.62 6.31
CA LEU A 224 -27.02 17.79 5.12
C LEU A 224 -25.83 16.83 5.26
N LEU A 225 -24.69 17.30 5.76
CA LEU A 225 -23.51 16.44 5.98
C LEU A 225 -23.77 15.39 7.05
N TYR A 226 -24.47 15.71 8.11
CA TYR A 226 -24.86 14.74 9.14
C TYR A 226 -25.75 13.63 8.55
N PHE A 227 -26.86 14.02 7.90
CA PHE A 227 -27.79 13.05 7.33
C PHE A 227 -27.18 12.23 6.20
N SER A 228 -26.30 12.79 5.34
CA SER A 228 -25.62 12.03 4.30
C SER A 228 -24.70 10.94 4.88
N ASN A 229 -24.04 11.23 6.01
CA ASN A 229 -23.21 10.24 6.70
C ASN A 229 -24.04 9.16 7.40
N ILE A 230 -25.15 9.52 8.07
CA ILE A 230 -26.08 8.53 8.65
C ILE A 230 -26.64 7.62 7.55
N PHE A 231 -27.03 8.20 6.42
CA PHE A 231 -27.52 7.44 5.27
C PHE A 231 -26.47 6.47 4.71
N ALA A 232 -25.21 6.89 4.63
CA ALA A 232 -24.10 6.01 4.24
C ALA A 232 -23.97 4.80 5.19
N GLY A 233 -24.11 5.02 6.51
CA GLY A 233 -24.13 3.92 7.50
C GLY A 233 -25.33 2.97 7.34
N LEU A 234 -26.51 3.51 7.09
CA LEU A 234 -27.72 2.71 6.87
C LEU A 234 -27.65 1.88 5.58
N LEU A 235 -26.83 2.29 4.61
CA LEU A 235 -26.58 1.50 3.40
C LEU A 235 -25.59 0.34 3.63
N PHE A 236 -24.94 0.23 4.80
CA PHE A 236 -23.97 -0.83 5.09
C PHE A 236 -24.50 -2.25 4.82
N PRO A 237 -25.70 -2.66 5.30
CA PRO A 237 -26.23 -4.01 5.03
C PRO A 237 -26.42 -4.29 3.54
N PHE A 238 -26.82 -3.26 2.77
CA PHE A 238 -26.96 -3.37 1.32
C PHE A 238 -25.61 -3.61 0.63
N PHE A 239 -24.59 -2.80 0.97
CA PHE A 239 -23.25 -2.99 0.45
C PHE A 239 -22.66 -4.34 0.86
N TRP A 240 -22.82 -4.73 2.12
CA TRP A 240 -22.35 -6.00 2.65
C TRP A 240 -22.92 -7.19 1.88
N ASN A 241 -24.21 -7.15 1.57
CA ASN A 241 -24.90 -8.28 0.94
C ASN A 241 -24.78 -8.35 -0.58
N ASN A 242 -24.62 -7.22 -1.26
CA ASN A 242 -24.69 -7.16 -2.72
C ASN A 242 -23.33 -6.88 -3.40
N PHE A 243 -22.38 -6.21 -2.73
CA PHE A 243 -21.12 -5.81 -3.34
C PHE A 243 -19.93 -6.70 -2.96
N LEU A 244 -19.94 -7.28 -1.77
CA LEU A 244 -18.86 -8.18 -1.36
C LEU A 244 -19.14 -9.61 -1.84
N ASN A 245 -18.16 -10.20 -2.52
CA ASN A 245 -18.20 -11.62 -2.88
C ASN A 245 -18.16 -12.49 -1.62
N GLY A 246 -18.72 -13.72 -1.68
CA GLY A 246 -18.75 -14.65 -0.55
C GLY A 246 -17.38 -14.86 0.10
N TYR A 247 -16.33 -15.01 -0.71
CA TYR A 247 -14.95 -15.14 -0.26
C TYR A 247 -14.41 -13.90 0.51
N GLN A 248 -14.78 -12.69 0.06
CA GLN A 248 -14.38 -11.46 0.75
C GLN A 248 -15.06 -11.30 2.10
N ARG A 249 -16.37 -11.64 2.16
CA ARG A 249 -17.13 -11.66 3.43
C ARG A 249 -16.55 -12.68 4.39
N GLN A 250 -16.23 -13.88 3.91
CA GLN A 250 -15.65 -14.94 4.73
C GLN A 250 -14.34 -14.46 5.37
N ARG A 251 -13.43 -13.90 4.60
CA ARG A 251 -12.16 -13.34 5.15
C ARG A 251 -12.36 -12.28 6.22
N PHE A 252 -13.42 -11.48 6.12
CA PHE A 252 -13.72 -10.47 7.13
C PHE A 252 -14.30 -11.12 8.41
N LEU A 253 -15.15 -12.12 8.25
CA LEU A 253 -15.71 -12.89 9.38
C LEU A 253 -14.62 -13.69 10.10
N ASP A 254 -13.73 -14.33 9.37
CA ASP A 254 -12.58 -15.08 9.90
C ASP A 254 -11.61 -14.18 10.68
N PHE A 255 -11.43 -12.95 10.22
CA PHE A 255 -10.66 -11.96 10.95
C PHE A 255 -11.31 -11.60 12.30
N LEU A 256 -12.65 -11.47 12.34
CA LEU A 256 -13.37 -11.16 13.59
C LEU A 256 -13.40 -12.35 14.56
N ASN A 257 -13.48 -13.55 14.05
CA ASN A 257 -13.57 -14.79 14.82
C ASN A 257 -12.71 -15.89 14.19
N PRO A 258 -11.39 -15.89 14.39
CA PRO A 258 -10.48 -16.89 13.79
C PRO A 258 -10.78 -18.33 14.18
N ASP A 259 -11.42 -18.53 15.35
CA ASP A 259 -11.75 -19.85 15.89
C ASP A 259 -12.90 -20.56 15.16
N LEU A 260 -13.65 -19.85 14.28
CA LEU A 260 -14.77 -20.46 13.55
C LEU A 260 -14.31 -21.45 12.48
N ASP A 261 -13.15 -21.20 11.84
CA ASP A 261 -12.60 -22.10 10.82
C ASP A 261 -11.06 -22.17 10.93
N PRO A 262 -10.53 -22.82 11.98
CA PRO A 262 -9.09 -22.85 12.26
C PRO A 262 -8.27 -23.60 11.20
N MET A 263 -8.86 -24.54 10.47
CA MET A 263 -8.19 -25.36 9.45
C MET A 263 -8.43 -24.87 8.02
N GLY A 264 -9.34 -23.91 7.83
CA GLY A 264 -9.65 -23.33 6.53
C GLY A 264 -9.08 -21.92 6.37
N SER A 265 -9.98 -20.96 6.24
CA SER A 265 -9.63 -19.58 5.89
C SER A 265 -8.85 -18.82 6.98
N SER A 266 -9.00 -19.19 8.27
CA SER A 266 -8.25 -18.61 9.39
C SER A 266 -6.86 -19.24 9.61
N TYR A 267 -6.58 -20.37 8.97
CA TYR A 267 -5.33 -21.13 9.15
C TYR A 267 -4.08 -20.27 9.00
N HIS A 268 -4.03 -19.44 7.95
CA HIS A 268 -2.88 -18.56 7.69
C HIS A 268 -2.58 -17.60 8.84
N ILE A 269 -3.61 -16.99 9.43
CA ILE A 269 -3.46 -16.03 10.53
C ILE A 269 -2.99 -16.75 11.78
N ILE A 270 -3.58 -17.89 12.10
CA ILE A 270 -3.24 -18.68 13.30
C ILE A 270 -1.77 -19.13 13.21
N GLN A 271 -1.35 -19.67 12.07
CA GLN A 271 0.04 -20.10 11.87
C GLN A 271 1.02 -18.93 11.91
N SER A 272 0.64 -17.77 11.37
CA SER A 272 1.44 -16.55 11.44
C SER A 272 1.66 -16.09 12.88
N ILE A 273 0.60 -15.98 13.69
CA ILE A 273 0.68 -15.59 15.09
C ILE A 273 1.48 -16.62 15.90
N THR A 274 1.30 -17.91 15.62
CA THR A 274 2.06 -18.99 16.26
C THR A 274 3.55 -18.89 15.94
N ALA A 275 3.91 -18.63 14.69
CA ALA A 275 5.31 -18.43 14.27
C ALA A 275 5.94 -17.25 15.03
N ILE A 276 5.27 -16.08 15.03
CA ILE A 276 5.74 -14.87 15.72
C ILE A 276 5.91 -15.15 17.22
N GLY A 277 4.90 -15.74 17.87
CA GLY A 277 4.91 -16.02 19.30
C GLY A 277 6.00 -17.02 19.70
N SER A 278 6.33 -17.98 18.82
CA SER A 278 7.34 -18.99 19.08
C SER A 278 8.79 -18.50 18.96
N GLY A 279 9.01 -17.33 18.31
CA GLY A 279 10.35 -16.77 18.10
C GLY A 279 10.98 -16.16 19.36
N GLY A 280 10.20 -15.72 20.34
CA GLY A 280 10.72 -15.11 21.56
C GLY A 280 11.59 -13.86 21.29
N LEU A 281 12.59 -13.60 22.15
CA LEU A 281 13.44 -12.41 22.01
C LEU A 281 14.50 -12.55 20.91
N PHE A 282 15.16 -13.71 20.80
CA PHE A 282 16.33 -13.94 19.93
C PHE A 282 16.02 -14.79 18.70
N GLY A 283 14.81 -15.33 18.59
CA GLY A 283 14.43 -16.28 17.53
C GLY A 283 14.87 -17.71 17.84
N LYS A 284 14.42 -18.62 16.99
CA LYS A 284 14.84 -20.04 17.02
C LYS A 284 16.20 -20.29 16.36
N GLY A 285 16.71 -19.28 15.66
CA GLY A 285 17.90 -19.36 14.81
C GLY A 285 17.56 -19.43 13.33
N TRP A 286 18.47 -18.94 12.53
CA TRP A 286 18.35 -18.91 11.07
C TRP A 286 18.21 -20.33 10.50
N GLY A 287 17.19 -20.58 9.69
CA GLY A 287 16.87 -21.90 9.14
C GLY A 287 16.35 -22.93 10.14
N GLN A 288 15.99 -22.50 11.38
CA GLN A 288 15.52 -23.42 12.43
C GLN A 288 14.06 -23.14 12.86
N GLY A 289 13.33 -22.36 12.09
CA GLY A 289 11.92 -22.11 12.33
C GLY A 289 11.08 -23.38 12.14
N THR A 290 10.25 -23.73 13.12
CA THR A 290 9.43 -24.94 13.02
C THR A 290 8.20 -24.75 12.14
N GLN A 291 7.53 -23.58 12.23
CA GLN A 291 6.38 -23.27 11.39
C GLN A 291 6.79 -23.01 9.94
N THR A 292 7.92 -22.37 9.76
CA THR A 292 8.43 -21.94 8.45
C THR A 292 9.10 -23.07 7.69
N GLN A 293 9.99 -23.88 8.32
CA GLN A 293 10.72 -24.97 7.68
C GLN A 293 9.81 -26.16 7.36
N LEU A 294 8.85 -26.48 8.22
CA LEU A 294 7.86 -27.53 7.98
C LEU A 294 6.74 -27.10 7.02
N LYS A 295 6.81 -25.85 6.49
CA LYS A 295 5.85 -25.28 5.53
C LYS A 295 4.41 -25.25 6.03
N PHE A 296 4.20 -25.12 7.35
CA PHE A 296 2.88 -24.92 7.90
C PHE A 296 2.31 -23.54 7.61
N LEU A 297 3.16 -22.56 7.29
CA LEU A 297 2.76 -21.21 6.91
C LEU A 297 2.70 -21.10 5.37
N PRO A 298 1.52 -21.10 4.74
CA PRO A 298 1.41 -20.93 3.30
C PRO A 298 1.78 -19.50 2.87
N VAL A 299 2.29 -19.35 1.65
CA VAL A 299 2.67 -18.04 1.06
C VAL A 299 3.64 -17.24 1.96
N GLN A 300 4.47 -17.95 2.72
CA GLN A 300 5.42 -17.35 3.68
C GLN A 300 6.47 -16.46 3.01
N GLU A 301 6.76 -16.70 1.72
CA GLU A 301 7.80 -15.98 0.96
C GLU A 301 7.37 -14.55 0.58
N SER A 302 6.07 -14.29 0.44
CA SER A 302 5.53 -12.98 0.05
C SER A 302 4.77 -12.31 1.19
N ASP A 303 3.63 -12.87 1.58
CA ASP A 303 2.68 -12.19 2.46
C ASP A 303 3.04 -12.27 3.94
N PHE A 304 3.66 -13.38 4.35
CA PHE A 304 3.99 -13.67 5.75
C PHE A 304 5.49 -13.69 6.04
N ILE A 305 6.30 -13.03 5.22
CA ILE A 305 7.77 -13.01 5.43
C ILE A 305 8.16 -12.38 6.78
N LEU A 306 7.36 -11.44 7.30
CA LEU A 306 7.60 -10.86 8.62
C LEU A 306 7.42 -11.90 9.73
N SER A 307 6.53 -12.87 9.56
CA SER A 307 6.35 -13.97 10.53
C SER A 307 7.54 -14.92 10.50
N VAL A 308 8.13 -15.16 9.32
CA VAL A 308 9.39 -15.93 9.19
C VAL A 308 10.51 -15.23 9.92
N ILE A 309 10.67 -13.93 9.70
CA ILE A 309 11.69 -13.10 10.37
C ILE A 309 11.50 -13.14 11.90
N ALA A 310 10.25 -13.06 12.36
CA ALA A 310 9.94 -13.12 13.77
C ALA A 310 10.26 -14.50 14.38
N GLU A 311 10.01 -15.59 13.65
CA GLU A 311 10.32 -16.94 14.13
C GLU A 311 11.83 -17.19 14.20
N GLU A 312 12.58 -16.81 13.13
CA GLU A 312 14.01 -17.10 13.00
C GLU A 312 14.91 -16.14 13.80
N PHE A 313 14.58 -14.83 13.79
CA PHE A 313 15.41 -13.78 14.41
C PHE A 313 14.76 -13.15 15.66
N GLY A 314 13.56 -13.56 16.01
CA GLY A 314 12.84 -13.13 17.20
C GLY A 314 12.42 -11.65 17.18
N PHE A 315 12.14 -11.13 18.38
CA PHE A 315 11.74 -9.73 18.57
C PHE A 315 12.83 -8.75 18.10
N LEU A 316 14.12 -9.09 18.27
CA LEU A 316 15.22 -8.22 17.82
C LEU A 316 15.25 -8.11 16.30
N GLY A 317 15.03 -9.19 15.55
CA GLY A 317 14.96 -9.17 14.09
C GLY A 317 13.81 -8.32 13.57
N ILE A 318 12.61 -8.50 14.14
CA ILE A 318 11.44 -7.69 13.77
C ILE A 318 11.65 -6.22 14.13
N SER A 319 12.21 -5.92 15.31
CA SER A 319 12.48 -4.54 15.72
C SER A 319 13.46 -3.84 14.78
N LEU A 320 14.48 -4.54 14.32
CA LEU A 320 15.45 -4.01 13.34
C LEU A 320 14.77 -3.70 11.99
N ILE A 321 13.95 -4.60 11.48
CA ILE A 321 13.21 -4.38 10.22
C ILE A 321 12.23 -3.21 10.35
N MET A 322 11.48 -3.13 11.45
CA MET A 322 10.56 -2.01 11.69
C MET A 322 11.30 -0.68 11.81
N LEU A 323 12.49 -0.68 12.43
CA LEU A 323 13.36 0.51 12.47
C LEU A 323 13.81 0.91 11.06
N LEU A 324 14.23 -0.04 10.21
CA LEU A 324 14.61 0.23 8.83
C LEU A 324 13.41 0.78 8.01
N PHE A 325 12.21 0.23 8.19
CA PHE A 325 11.01 0.77 7.56
C PHE A 325 10.67 2.18 8.05
N PHE A 326 10.77 2.44 9.35
CA PHE A 326 10.60 3.78 9.90
C PHE A 326 11.61 4.77 9.31
N MET A 327 12.88 4.37 9.22
CA MET A 327 13.94 5.20 8.61
C MET A 327 13.68 5.42 7.10
N LEU A 328 13.17 4.41 6.38
CA LEU A 328 12.78 4.52 4.98
C LEU A 328 11.72 5.61 4.79
N ILE A 329 10.59 5.51 5.52
CA ILE A 329 9.49 6.47 5.41
C ILE A 329 9.94 7.87 5.84
N LYS A 330 10.68 7.99 6.96
CA LYS A 330 11.23 9.27 7.41
C LYS A 330 12.13 9.92 6.35
N THR A 331 13.04 9.16 5.76
CA THR A 331 13.96 9.69 4.74
C THR A 331 13.21 10.15 3.49
N LEU A 332 12.18 9.41 3.05
CA LEU A 332 11.32 9.81 1.93
C LEU A 332 10.55 11.10 2.24
N LEU A 333 10.03 11.26 3.45
CA LEU A 333 9.38 12.50 3.89
C LEU A 333 10.38 13.67 3.94
N ASP A 334 11.59 13.46 4.47
CA ASP A 334 12.65 14.49 4.52
C ASP A 334 13.02 14.95 3.10
N ILE A 335 13.10 14.03 2.13
CA ILE A 335 13.32 14.35 0.71
C ILE A 335 12.15 15.18 0.16
N ALA A 336 10.91 14.78 0.41
CA ALA A 336 9.72 15.51 -0.05
C ALA A 336 9.67 16.95 0.51
N PHE A 337 10.04 17.16 1.78
CA PHE A 337 10.11 18.48 2.41
C PHE A 337 11.19 19.38 1.83
N ARG A 338 12.31 18.80 1.38
CA ARG A 338 13.44 19.55 0.83
C ARG A 338 13.34 19.80 -0.67
N CYS A 339 12.42 19.13 -1.35
CA CYS A 339 12.18 19.28 -2.77
C CYS A 339 11.65 20.68 -3.08
N SER A 340 12.31 21.40 -4.01
CA SER A 340 11.94 22.76 -4.38
C SER A 340 10.74 22.79 -5.34
N ASP A 341 10.57 21.77 -6.15
CA ASP A 341 9.46 21.63 -7.09
C ASP A 341 8.25 21.01 -6.41
N TYR A 342 7.12 21.72 -6.47
CA TYR A 342 5.89 21.33 -5.79
C TYR A 342 5.25 20.06 -6.37
N PHE A 343 5.32 19.87 -7.71
CA PHE A 343 4.85 18.64 -8.35
C PHE A 343 5.65 17.43 -7.86
N SER A 344 6.98 17.55 -7.86
CA SER A 344 7.90 16.51 -7.39
C SER A 344 7.65 16.15 -5.91
N SER A 345 7.45 17.15 -5.05
CA SER A 345 7.13 16.95 -3.64
C SER A 345 5.82 16.17 -3.46
N LEU A 346 4.75 16.53 -4.20
CA LEU A 346 3.47 15.82 -4.17
C LEU A 346 3.60 14.37 -4.65
N VAL A 347 4.37 14.10 -5.70
CA VAL A 347 4.60 12.73 -6.18
C VAL A 347 5.33 11.92 -5.11
N ILE A 348 6.37 12.45 -4.49
CA ILE A 348 7.13 11.75 -3.44
C ILE A 348 6.22 11.41 -2.25
N ILE A 349 5.35 12.32 -1.81
CA ILE A 349 4.38 12.07 -0.73
C ILE A 349 3.41 10.94 -1.11
N GLY A 350 2.87 10.96 -2.34
CA GLY A 350 1.99 9.91 -2.82
C GLY A 350 2.67 8.54 -2.86
N LEU A 351 3.90 8.47 -3.40
CA LEU A 351 4.68 7.23 -3.47
C LEU A 351 5.08 6.72 -2.08
N THR A 352 5.45 7.61 -1.17
CA THR A 352 5.72 7.28 0.25
C THR A 352 4.49 6.68 0.91
N SER A 353 3.30 7.20 0.61
CA SER A 353 2.03 6.69 1.14
C SER A 353 1.73 5.27 0.65
N ILE A 354 2.07 4.92 -0.60
CA ILE A 354 1.97 3.53 -1.09
C ILE A 354 2.87 2.61 -0.25
N LEU A 355 4.16 2.94 -0.11
CA LEU A 355 5.10 2.10 0.63
C LEU A 355 4.67 1.96 2.10
N PHE A 356 4.27 3.05 2.73
CA PHE A 356 3.74 3.03 4.10
C PHE A 356 2.52 2.12 4.23
N SER A 357 1.57 2.19 3.27
CA SER A 357 0.37 1.36 3.30
C SER A 357 0.69 -0.13 3.19
N HIS A 358 1.63 -0.51 2.32
CA HIS A 358 2.08 -1.89 2.20
C HIS A 358 2.73 -2.38 3.51
N ILE A 359 3.63 -1.59 4.11
CA ILE A 359 4.28 -1.93 5.38
C ILE A 359 3.23 -2.07 6.48
N PHE A 360 2.32 -1.10 6.61
CA PHE A 360 1.32 -1.07 7.66
C PHE A 360 0.33 -2.24 7.55
N ILE A 361 -0.25 -2.45 6.36
CA ILE A 361 -1.25 -3.49 6.15
C ILE A 361 -0.61 -4.88 6.30
N ASN A 362 0.59 -5.10 5.74
CA ASN A 362 1.28 -6.38 5.87
C ASN A 362 1.61 -6.68 7.35
N SER A 363 2.18 -5.71 8.08
CA SER A 363 2.47 -5.89 9.50
C SER A 363 1.20 -6.14 10.32
N ALA A 364 0.11 -5.42 10.03
CA ALA A 364 -1.15 -5.60 10.73
C ALA A 364 -1.80 -6.97 10.44
N MET A 365 -1.73 -7.47 9.19
CA MET A 365 -2.30 -8.77 8.88
C MET A 365 -1.49 -9.93 9.46
N THR A 366 -0.16 -9.82 9.55
CA THR A 366 0.69 -10.88 10.12
C THR A 366 0.45 -11.08 11.61
N ILE A 367 0.08 -10.03 12.33
CA ILE A 367 -0.28 -10.11 13.77
C ILE A 367 -1.78 -10.25 14.03
N GLY A 368 -2.59 -10.46 12.96
CA GLY A 368 -4.02 -10.68 13.09
C GLY A 368 -4.85 -9.44 13.39
N LEU A 369 -4.34 -8.21 13.16
CA LEU A 369 -5.08 -6.95 13.32
C LEU A 369 -5.83 -6.51 12.06
N MET A 370 -5.58 -7.17 10.93
CA MET A 370 -6.28 -6.95 9.66
C MET A 370 -6.50 -8.26 8.91
N PRO A 371 -7.57 -8.37 8.08
CA PRO A 371 -7.78 -9.55 7.27
C PRO A 371 -6.67 -9.73 6.23
N VAL A 372 -6.32 -10.98 5.93
CA VAL A 372 -5.26 -11.32 4.95
C VAL A 372 -5.64 -10.84 3.55
N LYS A 373 -4.76 -10.08 2.90
CA LYS A 373 -5.00 -9.41 1.62
C LYS A 373 -3.98 -9.70 0.52
N GLY A 374 -2.93 -10.44 0.78
CA GLY A 374 -1.89 -10.71 -0.23
C GLY A 374 -1.14 -9.44 -0.65
N LEU A 375 -0.65 -8.69 0.31
CA LEU A 375 0.10 -7.45 0.09
C LEU A 375 1.54 -7.62 0.59
N PRO A 376 2.52 -7.73 -0.31
CA PRO A 376 3.90 -7.96 0.06
C PRO A 376 4.54 -6.74 0.73
N THR A 377 5.56 -6.98 1.56
CA THR A 377 6.38 -5.93 2.22
C THR A 377 7.43 -5.36 1.26
N PRO A 378 7.60 -4.03 1.19
CA PRO A 378 8.56 -3.40 0.29
C PRO A 378 10.00 -3.87 0.52
N PHE A 379 10.71 -4.21 -0.55
CA PHE A 379 12.11 -4.63 -0.62
C PHE A 379 12.47 -5.93 0.13
N VAL A 380 11.56 -6.51 0.91
CA VAL A 380 11.81 -7.73 1.73
C VAL A 380 11.11 -8.95 1.15
N SER A 381 9.83 -8.83 0.81
CA SER A 381 9.01 -9.94 0.30
C SER A 381 9.40 -10.37 -1.11
N ALA A 382 9.24 -11.66 -1.41
CA ALA A 382 9.28 -12.16 -2.77
C ALA A 382 8.08 -11.65 -3.56
N GLY A 383 8.34 -11.16 -4.78
CA GLY A 383 7.29 -10.68 -5.69
C GLY A 383 7.87 -9.86 -6.84
N GLY A 384 7.88 -10.42 -8.04
CA GLY A 384 8.54 -9.80 -9.20
C GLY A 384 7.95 -8.44 -9.58
N SER A 385 6.64 -8.37 -9.83
CA SER A 385 5.96 -7.12 -10.20
C SER A 385 6.02 -6.06 -9.10
N PHE A 386 5.93 -6.50 -7.84
CA PHE A 386 6.00 -5.61 -6.69
C PHE A 386 7.42 -5.09 -6.45
N MET A 387 8.44 -5.94 -6.62
CA MET A 387 9.84 -5.50 -6.55
C MET A 387 10.14 -4.46 -7.63
N LEU A 388 9.66 -4.69 -8.85
CA LEU A 388 9.79 -3.72 -9.93
C LEU A 388 9.11 -2.39 -9.59
N LEU A 389 7.89 -2.42 -9.01
CA LEU A 389 7.23 -1.22 -8.49
C LEU A 389 8.11 -0.48 -7.47
N CYS A 390 8.68 -1.19 -6.49
CA CYS A 390 9.53 -0.59 -5.47
C CYS A 390 10.74 0.14 -6.08
N PHE A 391 11.37 -0.43 -7.11
CA PHE A 391 12.47 0.21 -7.82
C PHE A 391 12.02 1.36 -8.73
N ILE A 392 10.82 1.30 -9.31
CA ILE A 392 10.20 2.45 -10.01
C ILE A 392 10.00 3.61 -9.02
N ILE A 393 9.44 3.34 -7.84
CA ILE A 393 9.26 4.35 -6.79
C ILE A 393 10.63 4.96 -6.41
N LEU A 394 11.62 4.13 -6.15
CA LEU A 394 12.98 4.57 -5.80
C LEU A 394 13.58 5.44 -6.91
N SER A 395 13.37 5.08 -8.18
CA SER A 395 13.86 5.84 -9.34
C SER A 395 13.19 7.21 -9.44
N LEU A 396 11.86 7.26 -9.33
CA LEU A 396 11.11 8.52 -9.35
C LEU A 396 11.53 9.45 -8.21
N VAL A 397 11.65 8.94 -6.99
CA VAL A 397 12.13 9.72 -5.85
C VAL A 397 13.54 10.25 -6.10
N SER A 398 14.46 9.39 -6.57
CA SER A 398 15.84 9.80 -6.88
C SER A 398 15.94 10.83 -8.00
N ASN A 399 15.01 10.79 -8.94
CA ASN A 399 14.97 11.73 -10.06
C ASN A 399 14.39 13.08 -9.61
N PHE A 400 13.25 13.04 -8.92
CA PHE A 400 12.52 14.22 -8.46
C PHE A 400 13.27 15.00 -7.36
N SER A 401 14.08 14.33 -6.57
CA SER A 401 14.92 14.98 -5.55
C SER A 401 16.06 15.85 -6.12
N LYS A 402 16.35 15.78 -7.43
CA LYS A 402 17.38 16.60 -8.05
C LYS A 402 16.93 18.02 -8.40
N ASN A 403 15.62 18.23 -8.48
CA ASN A 403 14.95 19.50 -8.80
C ASN A 403 14.31 20.10 -7.53
#